data_29c1d918fd5ee5d9d53cb3692459de24
#
_entry.id   29c1d918fd5ee5d9d53cb3692459de24
#
_cell.length_a   1.000
_cell.length_b   1.000
_cell.length_c   1.000
_cell.angle_alpha   90.00
_cell.angle_beta   90.00
_cell.angle_gamma   90.00
#
_symmetry.space_group_name_H-M   'P 1'
#
loop_
_entity.id
_entity.type
_entity.pdbx_description
1 polymer ?
#
loop_
_entity_poly.entity_id
_entity_poly.type
_entity_poly.pdbx_seq_one_letter_code
_entity_poly.pdbx_strand_id
1 'polypeptide(L)'
;TQTPETIGPIVQGRGWFQFYPMADKEIQKKVLSRAHGAGFQTLVVTVDVPRMSRRERQMRAGFQMPPRLTPRMVFQALSHPGWTRAMLQAGRPELATLTPYFADVPAAVRMAEIGRQLHPEPAWTEVDRIRAIWPGKIVLKGIMHSDDAKMAVAK
;
A
#
# COMPACT_ATOMS: atom_id res chain seq x y z
N THR A 1 4.20 10.05 2.28
CA THR A 1 5.03 8.82 2.16
C THR A 1 6.10 9.03 1.10
N GLN A 2 7.13 8.17 1.09
CA GLN A 2 8.21 8.22 0.11
C GLN A 2 7.88 7.36 -1.11
N THR A 3 8.52 7.65 -2.24
CA THR A 3 8.39 6.86 -3.47
C THR A 3 9.52 5.84 -3.60
N PRO A 4 9.38 4.80 -4.45
CA PRO A 4 10.46 3.86 -4.71
C PRO A 4 11.75 4.55 -5.18
N GLU A 5 11.64 5.57 -6.01
CA GLU A 5 12.77 6.32 -6.56
C GLU A 5 13.53 7.12 -5.49
N THR A 6 12.85 7.52 -4.41
CA THR A 6 13.49 8.19 -3.28
C THR A 6 14.22 7.22 -2.37
N ILE A 7 13.66 6.03 -2.14
CA ILE A 7 14.19 5.05 -1.17
C ILE A 7 15.20 4.11 -1.82
N GLY A 8 15.00 3.72 -3.08
CA GLY A 8 15.84 2.76 -3.79
C GLY A 8 17.34 3.07 -3.71
N PRO A 9 17.80 4.29 -4.03
CA PRO A 9 19.21 4.68 -3.92
C PRO A 9 19.77 4.56 -2.50
N ILE A 10 18.94 4.79 -1.47
CA ILE A 10 19.35 4.73 -0.06
C ILE A 10 19.60 3.27 0.37
N VAL A 11 18.72 2.35 -0.04
CA VAL A 11 18.81 0.94 0.38
C VAL A 11 19.78 0.11 -0.46
N GLN A 12 20.25 0.61 -1.61
CA GLN A 12 21.28 0.01 -2.45
C GLN A 12 21.04 -1.50 -2.75
N GLY A 13 19.84 -1.85 -3.18
CA GLY A 13 19.43 -3.21 -3.48
C GLY A 13 19.11 -4.11 -2.28
N ARG A 14 19.36 -3.66 -1.06
CA ARG A 14 19.04 -4.41 0.19
C ARG A 14 17.60 -4.22 0.66
N GLY A 15 16.88 -3.28 0.08
CA GLY A 15 15.48 -3.01 0.40
C GLY A 15 14.54 -4.07 -0.17
N TRP A 16 13.50 -4.37 0.57
CA TRP A 16 12.38 -5.18 0.11
C TRP A 16 11.21 -4.27 -0.21
N PHE A 17 10.62 -4.41 -1.40
CA PHE A 17 9.46 -3.63 -1.80
C PHE A 17 8.18 -4.41 -1.46
N GLN A 18 7.44 -3.93 -0.45
CA GLN A 18 6.15 -4.55 -0.12
C GLN A 18 5.06 -4.08 -1.08
N PHE A 19 4.29 -5.01 -1.58
CA PHE A 19 3.28 -4.79 -2.59
C PHE A 19 1.96 -5.50 -2.24
N TYR A 20 0.87 -4.85 -2.53
CA TYR A 20 -0.47 -5.43 -2.53
C TYR A 20 -0.91 -5.55 -3.98
N PRO A 21 -1.37 -6.73 -4.45
CA PRO A 21 -1.93 -6.87 -5.78
C PRO A 21 -3.02 -5.82 -6.03
N MET A 22 -3.10 -5.33 -7.25
CA MET A 22 -4.02 -4.26 -7.61
C MET A 22 -5.08 -4.76 -8.59
N ALA A 23 -6.28 -4.16 -8.54
CA ALA A 23 -7.35 -4.47 -9.49
C ALA A 23 -6.96 -4.03 -10.90
N ASP A 24 -6.43 -2.79 -11.04
CA ASP A 24 -5.90 -2.29 -12.30
C ASP A 24 -4.51 -2.86 -12.58
N LYS A 25 -4.43 -3.70 -13.62
CA LYS A 25 -3.20 -4.42 -14.00
C LYS A 25 -2.17 -3.53 -14.67
N GLU A 26 -2.59 -2.46 -15.33
CA GLU A 26 -1.67 -1.50 -15.93
C GLU A 26 -0.97 -0.64 -14.86
N ILE A 27 -1.72 -0.18 -13.86
CA ILE A 27 -1.12 0.53 -12.72
C ILE A 27 -0.19 -0.41 -11.95
N GLN A 28 -0.62 -1.66 -11.72
CA GLN A 28 0.22 -2.69 -11.10
C GLN A 28 1.56 -2.84 -11.82
N LYS A 29 1.52 -3.05 -13.13
CA LYS A 29 2.72 -3.20 -13.97
C LYS A 29 3.64 -1.97 -13.85
N LYS A 30 3.08 -0.77 -13.94
CA LYS A 30 3.84 0.48 -13.82
C LYS A 30 4.50 0.62 -12.45
N VAL A 31 3.79 0.31 -11.36
CA VAL A 31 4.32 0.37 -9.98
C VAL A 31 5.47 -0.63 -9.79
N LEU A 32 5.29 -1.88 -10.25
CA LEU A 32 6.33 -2.92 -10.15
C LEU A 32 7.57 -2.55 -10.97
N SER A 33 7.39 -2.09 -12.20
CA SER A 33 8.51 -1.65 -13.05
C SER A 33 9.27 -0.47 -12.45
N ARG A 34 8.57 0.50 -11.87
CA ARG A 34 9.20 1.64 -11.16
C ARG A 34 9.99 1.19 -9.94
N ALA A 35 9.43 0.27 -9.14
CA ALA A 35 10.12 -0.25 -7.96
C ALA A 35 11.39 -1.02 -8.35
N HIS A 36 11.32 -1.87 -9.37
CA HIS A 36 12.50 -2.57 -9.88
C HIS A 36 13.53 -1.60 -10.46
N GLY A 37 13.10 -0.63 -11.28
CA GLY A 37 13.97 0.41 -11.83
C GLY A 37 14.63 1.30 -10.78
N ALA A 38 14.00 1.45 -9.62
CA ALA A 38 14.58 2.14 -8.46
C ALA A 38 15.62 1.29 -7.69
N GLY A 39 15.86 0.03 -8.10
CA GLY A 39 16.90 -0.83 -7.52
C GLY A 39 16.42 -1.85 -6.49
N PHE A 40 15.09 -2.00 -6.28
CA PHE A 40 14.58 -3.07 -5.42
C PHE A 40 14.70 -4.42 -6.12
N GLN A 41 15.36 -5.39 -5.46
CA GLN A 41 15.58 -6.73 -5.99
C GLN A 41 14.63 -7.77 -5.41
N THR A 42 14.02 -7.47 -4.27
CA THR A 42 13.09 -8.37 -3.58
C THR A 42 11.71 -7.72 -3.47
N LEU A 43 10.70 -8.43 -3.98
CA LEU A 43 9.29 -8.07 -3.88
C LEU A 43 8.62 -8.90 -2.80
N VAL A 44 7.90 -8.25 -1.89
CA VAL A 44 7.05 -8.92 -0.89
C VAL A 44 5.59 -8.72 -1.30
N VAL A 45 4.98 -9.78 -1.80
CA VAL A 45 3.56 -9.76 -2.20
C VAL A 45 2.69 -10.18 -1.03
N THR A 46 1.82 -9.29 -0.59
CA THR A 46 0.90 -9.55 0.52
C THR A 46 -0.39 -10.17 -0.01
N VAL A 47 -0.71 -11.39 0.45
CA VAL A 47 -1.86 -12.20 -0.01
C VAL A 47 -2.90 -12.46 1.07
N ASP A 48 -2.68 -12.00 2.29
CA ASP A 48 -3.52 -12.24 3.47
C ASP A 48 -4.56 -11.14 3.75
N VAL A 49 -4.77 -10.20 2.82
CA VAL A 49 -5.69 -9.08 2.99
C VAL A 49 -6.69 -9.01 1.82
N PRO A 50 -7.58 -10.02 1.65
CA PRO A 50 -8.56 -10.02 0.56
C PRO A 50 -9.65 -8.97 0.74
N ARG A 51 -9.87 -8.48 1.96
CA ARG A 51 -10.85 -7.44 2.29
C ARG A 51 -10.33 -6.50 3.35
N MET A 52 -10.82 -5.26 3.35
CA MET A 52 -10.56 -4.30 4.42
C MET A 52 -10.98 -4.89 5.77
N SER A 53 -10.04 -5.02 6.69
CA SER A 53 -10.35 -5.47 8.04
C SER A 53 -11.22 -4.44 8.77
N ARG A 54 -12.24 -4.91 9.48
CA ARG A 54 -12.99 -4.08 10.42
C ARG A 54 -12.09 -3.76 11.62
N ARG A 55 -11.46 -2.61 11.61
CA ARG A 55 -10.68 -2.10 12.74
C ARG A 55 -11.63 -1.48 13.76
N GLU A 56 -12.38 -2.32 14.48
CA GLU A 56 -13.45 -1.89 15.38
C GLU A 56 -13.02 -0.82 16.39
N ARG A 57 -11.79 -0.96 16.94
CA ARG A 57 -11.24 0.02 17.87
C ARG A 57 -11.10 1.40 17.24
N GLN A 58 -10.68 1.47 15.99
CA GLN A 58 -10.56 2.73 15.24
C GLN A 58 -11.92 3.28 14.88
N MET A 59 -12.87 2.41 14.48
CA MET A 59 -14.23 2.81 14.17
C MET A 59 -14.95 3.35 15.43
N ARG A 60 -14.79 2.68 16.58
CA ARG A 60 -15.33 3.17 17.89
C ARG A 60 -14.69 4.50 18.31
N ALA A 61 -13.44 4.74 17.95
CA ALA A 61 -12.77 6.02 18.17
C ALA A 61 -13.21 7.12 17.20
N GLY A 62 -14.14 6.82 16.24
CA GLY A 62 -14.63 7.78 15.26
C GLY A 62 -13.71 7.98 14.05
N PHE A 63 -12.71 7.09 13.87
CA PHE A 63 -11.85 7.16 12.71
C PHE A 63 -12.58 6.60 11.48
N GLN A 64 -12.84 7.48 10.52
CA GLN A 64 -13.49 7.13 9.24
C GLN A 64 -12.62 7.59 8.07
N MET A 65 -12.70 6.86 6.95
CA MET A 65 -12.09 7.27 5.68
C MET A 65 -13.16 7.53 4.64
N PRO A 66 -13.28 8.72 4.08
CA PRO A 66 -12.49 9.92 4.35
C PRO A 66 -12.73 10.50 5.75
N PRO A 67 -11.73 11.12 6.38
CA PRO A 67 -11.86 11.68 7.73
C PRO A 67 -12.86 12.84 7.73
N ARG A 68 -13.80 12.81 8.68
CA ARG A 68 -14.73 13.91 8.92
C ARG A 68 -14.25 14.71 10.13
N LEU A 69 -14.18 16.01 9.97
CA LEU A 69 -13.86 16.89 11.10
C LEU A 69 -15.05 16.89 12.08
N THR A 70 -14.84 16.30 13.23
CA THR A 70 -15.81 16.31 14.33
C THR A 70 -15.29 17.23 15.45
N PRO A 71 -16.18 17.81 16.29
CA PRO A 71 -15.73 18.62 17.44
C PRO A 71 -14.75 17.87 18.34
N ARG A 72 -14.92 16.56 18.51
CA ARG A 72 -14.01 15.70 19.26
C ARG A 72 -12.61 15.65 18.62
N MET A 73 -12.51 15.53 17.30
CA MET A 73 -11.21 15.55 16.61
C MET A 73 -10.53 16.91 16.74
N VAL A 74 -11.28 18.00 16.65
CA VAL A 74 -10.73 19.36 16.85
C VAL A 74 -10.20 19.49 18.27
N PHE A 75 -10.94 19.06 19.28
CA PHE A 75 -10.47 19.08 20.67
C PHE A 75 -9.21 18.24 20.86
N GLN A 76 -9.17 17.03 20.28
CA GLN A 76 -7.99 16.16 20.32
C GLN A 76 -6.78 16.81 19.63
N ALA A 77 -6.96 17.43 18.48
CA ALA A 77 -5.90 18.16 17.81
C ALA A 77 -5.34 19.31 18.67
N LEU A 78 -6.23 20.10 19.28
CA LEU A 78 -5.84 21.21 20.16
C LEU A 78 -5.12 20.70 21.43
N SER A 79 -5.49 19.55 21.96
CA SER A 79 -4.83 18.95 23.13
C SER A 79 -3.45 18.33 22.82
N HIS A 80 -3.09 18.20 21.53
CA HIS A 80 -1.80 17.65 21.08
C HIS A 80 -1.07 18.62 20.13
N PRO A 81 -0.59 19.78 20.63
CA PRO A 81 -0.07 20.86 19.76
C PRO A 81 1.15 20.44 18.94
N GLY A 82 2.02 19.56 19.46
CA GLY A 82 3.16 19.03 18.73
C GLY A 82 2.76 18.23 17.51
N TRP A 83 1.76 17.34 17.64
CA TRP A 83 1.21 16.58 16.53
C TRP A 83 0.51 17.50 15.52
N THR A 84 -0.30 18.42 15.99
CA THR A 84 -1.02 19.38 15.14
C THR A 84 -0.07 20.21 14.29
N ARG A 85 1.00 20.73 14.92
CA ARG A 85 2.05 21.48 14.20
C ARG A 85 2.72 20.62 13.12
N ALA A 86 3.09 19.37 13.46
CA ALA A 86 3.71 18.46 12.50
C ALA A 86 2.78 18.15 11.32
N MET A 87 1.47 17.95 11.57
CA MET A 87 0.48 17.74 10.52
C MET A 87 0.28 18.96 9.62
N LEU A 88 0.26 20.16 10.19
CA LEU A 88 0.16 21.40 9.42
C LEU A 88 1.39 21.63 8.54
N GLN A 89 2.58 21.27 9.02
CA GLN A 89 3.82 21.37 8.25
C GLN A 89 3.96 20.30 7.17
N ALA A 90 3.60 19.04 7.49
CA ALA A 90 3.73 17.91 6.57
C ALA A 90 2.59 17.82 5.54
N GLY A 91 1.46 18.49 5.80
CA GLY A 91 0.25 18.36 4.97
C GLY A 91 -0.48 17.03 5.17
N ARG A 92 -1.42 16.74 4.28
CA ARG A 92 -2.18 15.48 4.32
C ARG A 92 -1.30 14.28 3.97
N PRO A 93 -1.34 13.18 4.74
CA PRO A 93 -0.66 11.96 4.35
C PRO A 93 -1.23 11.42 3.03
N GLU A 94 -0.36 11.17 2.07
CA GLU A 94 -0.73 10.57 0.77
C GLU A 94 0.13 9.33 0.50
N LEU A 95 -0.38 8.43 -0.35
CA LEU A 95 0.38 7.31 -0.88
C LEU A 95 1.16 7.77 -2.11
N ALA A 96 2.31 8.45 -1.91
CA ALA A 96 3.08 9.13 -2.94
C ALA A 96 3.39 8.25 -4.17
N THR A 97 3.56 6.94 -3.98
CA THR A 97 3.77 5.97 -5.06
C THR A 97 2.55 5.83 -5.96
N LEU A 98 1.33 5.93 -5.41
CA LEU A 98 0.08 5.67 -6.12
C LEU A 98 -0.65 6.96 -6.54
N THR A 99 -0.51 8.03 -5.77
CA THR A 99 -1.17 9.33 -6.02
C THR A 99 -1.10 9.81 -7.49
N PRO A 100 0.03 9.67 -8.21
CA PRO A 100 0.10 10.12 -9.60
C PRO A 100 -0.86 9.41 -10.57
N TYR A 101 -1.23 8.17 -10.28
CA TYR A 101 -2.17 7.39 -11.11
C TYR A 101 -3.65 7.75 -10.87
N PHE A 102 -3.90 8.58 -9.87
CA PHE A 102 -5.23 9.02 -9.45
C PHE A 102 -5.29 10.55 -9.38
N ALA A 103 -4.53 11.24 -10.21
CA ALA A 103 -4.46 12.70 -10.21
C ALA A 103 -5.83 13.34 -10.51
N ASP A 104 -6.61 12.74 -11.40
CA ASP A 104 -7.94 13.20 -11.78
C ASP A 104 -9.02 12.94 -10.70
N VAL A 105 -8.71 12.15 -9.69
CA VAL A 105 -9.62 11.87 -8.58
C VAL A 105 -9.51 12.97 -7.53
N PRO A 106 -10.62 13.57 -7.08
CA PRO A 106 -10.59 14.62 -6.05
C PRO A 106 -9.87 14.16 -4.78
N ALA A 107 -8.99 15.02 -4.24
CA ALA A 107 -8.13 14.67 -3.09
C ALA A 107 -8.91 14.15 -1.87
N ALA A 108 -10.16 14.60 -1.68
CA ALA A 108 -11.02 14.17 -0.58
C ALA A 108 -11.38 12.67 -0.61
N VAL A 109 -11.49 12.07 -1.83
CA VAL A 109 -11.90 10.68 -2.02
C VAL A 109 -10.80 9.78 -2.60
N ARG A 110 -9.68 10.39 -3.03
CA ARG A 110 -8.55 9.69 -3.69
C ARG A 110 -8.03 8.51 -2.86
N MET A 111 -7.86 8.69 -1.56
CA MET A 111 -7.38 7.63 -0.68
C MET A 111 -8.36 6.43 -0.62
N ALA A 112 -9.66 6.68 -0.65
CA ALA A 112 -10.66 5.61 -0.68
C ALA A 112 -10.66 4.89 -2.04
N GLU A 113 -10.44 5.62 -3.14
CA GLU A 113 -10.30 5.03 -4.48
C GLU A 113 -9.07 4.14 -4.57
N ILE A 114 -7.90 4.63 -4.14
CA ILE A 114 -6.68 3.83 -4.06
C ILE A 114 -6.91 2.59 -3.19
N GLY A 115 -7.60 2.73 -2.05
CA GLY A 115 -7.94 1.62 -1.17
C GLY A 115 -8.76 0.53 -1.87
N ARG A 116 -9.69 0.90 -2.75
CA ARG A 116 -10.47 -0.07 -3.55
C ARG A 116 -9.62 -0.88 -4.52
N GLN A 117 -8.54 -0.29 -5.04
CA GLN A 117 -7.62 -0.96 -5.95
C GLN A 117 -6.75 -2.01 -5.27
N LEU A 118 -6.53 -1.92 -3.96
CA LEU A 118 -5.57 -2.74 -3.22
C LEU A 118 -6.16 -4.04 -2.66
N HIS A 119 -7.36 -4.45 -3.09
CA HIS A 119 -8.06 -5.63 -2.52
C HIS A 119 -8.66 -6.56 -3.59
N PRO A 120 -7.89 -6.95 -4.62
CA PRO A 120 -8.35 -8.02 -5.50
C PRO A 120 -8.35 -9.35 -4.75
N GLU A 121 -9.21 -10.28 -5.17
CA GLU A 121 -9.19 -11.63 -4.63
C GLU A 121 -7.82 -12.27 -4.87
N PRO A 122 -7.19 -12.85 -3.83
CA PRO A 122 -5.92 -13.53 -4.00
C PRO A 122 -6.13 -14.79 -4.86
N ALA A 123 -5.40 -14.89 -5.96
CA ALA A 123 -5.42 -16.06 -6.83
C ALA A 123 -3.98 -16.37 -7.28
N TRP A 124 -3.68 -17.65 -7.48
CA TRP A 124 -2.36 -18.08 -7.96
C TRP A 124 -2.01 -17.52 -9.34
N THR A 125 -3.02 -17.31 -10.18
CA THR A 125 -2.86 -16.62 -11.48
C THR A 125 -2.33 -15.18 -11.33
N GLU A 126 -2.60 -14.54 -10.20
CA GLU A 126 -2.06 -13.21 -9.93
C GLU A 126 -0.57 -13.27 -9.57
N VAL A 127 -0.16 -14.31 -8.84
CA VAL A 127 1.26 -14.56 -8.56
C VAL A 127 2.02 -14.80 -9.87
N ASP A 128 1.45 -15.57 -10.81
CA ASP A 128 2.06 -15.81 -12.12
C ASP A 128 2.21 -14.51 -12.93
N ARG A 129 1.20 -13.65 -12.92
CA ARG A 129 1.27 -12.32 -13.57
C ARG A 129 2.36 -11.44 -12.96
N ILE A 130 2.44 -11.40 -11.64
CA ILE A 130 3.47 -10.64 -10.93
C ILE A 130 4.86 -11.21 -11.24
N ARG A 131 5.00 -12.54 -11.26
CA ARG A 131 6.24 -13.23 -11.61
C ARG A 131 6.72 -12.86 -13.03
N ALA A 132 5.81 -12.77 -13.97
CA ALA A 132 6.11 -12.38 -15.35
C ALA A 132 6.63 -10.94 -15.47
N ILE A 133 6.29 -10.05 -14.52
CA ILE A 133 6.70 -8.65 -14.52
C ILE A 133 7.99 -8.45 -13.70
N TRP A 134 8.12 -9.18 -12.56
CA TRP A 134 9.18 -8.96 -11.59
C TRP A 134 10.35 -9.94 -11.80
N PRO A 135 11.51 -9.48 -12.27
CA PRO A 135 12.65 -10.38 -12.55
C PRO A 135 13.42 -10.81 -11.30
N GLY A 136 13.27 -10.10 -10.17
CA GLY A 136 13.97 -10.36 -8.92
C GLY A 136 13.32 -11.45 -8.05
N LYS A 137 13.68 -11.51 -6.78
CA LYS A 137 13.11 -12.45 -5.80
C LYS A 137 11.67 -12.05 -5.44
N ILE A 138 10.78 -13.04 -5.27
CA ILE A 138 9.42 -12.85 -4.75
C ILE A 138 9.29 -13.58 -3.42
N VAL A 139 8.72 -12.91 -2.45
CA VAL A 139 8.32 -13.45 -1.15
C VAL A 139 6.81 -13.30 -1.03
N LEU A 140 6.09 -14.40 -0.83
CA LEU A 140 4.65 -14.35 -0.56
C LEU A 140 4.42 -14.20 0.95
N LYS A 141 3.85 -13.07 1.35
CA LYS A 141 3.51 -12.79 2.74
C LYS A 141 2.05 -13.14 3.00
N GLY A 142 1.81 -13.96 4.03
CA GLY A 142 0.45 -14.33 4.45
C GLY A 142 0.03 -15.75 4.07
N ILE A 143 0.97 -16.60 3.69
CA ILE A 143 0.72 -18.03 3.47
C ILE A 143 0.49 -18.69 4.83
N MET A 144 -0.68 -19.33 4.99
CA MET A 144 -1.12 -19.94 6.25
C MET A 144 -1.35 -21.45 6.15
N HIS A 145 -1.33 -22.01 4.95
CA HIS A 145 -1.56 -23.45 4.73
C HIS A 145 -0.31 -24.10 4.13
N SER A 146 -0.03 -25.36 4.52
CA SER A 146 1.17 -26.08 4.07
C SER A 146 1.19 -26.33 2.56
N ASP A 147 0.03 -26.59 1.95
CA ASP A 147 -0.05 -26.86 0.52
C ASP A 147 0.14 -25.59 -0.31
N ASP A 148 -0.34 -24.44 0.20
CA ASP A 148 -0.03 -23.15 -0.39
C ASP A 148 1.46 -22.83 -0.30
N ALA A 149 2.12 -23.20 0.80
CA ALA A 149 3.57 -23.02 0.93
C ALA A 149 4.34 -23.87 -0.10
N LYS A 150 3.94 -25.13 -0.31
CA LYS A 150 4.54 -26.00 -1.35
C LYS A 150 4.33 -25.41 -2.75
N MET A 151 3.11 -24.92 -3.02
CA MET A 151 2.81 -24.28 -4.30
C MET A 151 3.60 -22.99 -4.51
N ALA A 152 3.77 -22.19 -3.46
CA ALA A 152 4.56 -20.96 -3.51
C ALA A 152 6.04 -21.20 -3.86
N VAL A 153 6.61 -22.31 -3.37
CA VAL A 153 8.00 -22.69 -3.68
C VAL A 153 8.15 -23.20 -5.11
N ALA A 154 7.09 -23.80 -5.67
CA ALA A 154 7.09 -24.33 -7.04
C ALA A 154 6.91 -23.25 -8.12
N LYS A 155 6.58 -21.99 -7.75
CA LYS A 155 6.36 -20.86 -8.66
C LYS A 155 7.52 -19.86 -8.64
#